data_8feb8e5b26d8e9cc2d73980d389168ad
#
_entry.id   8feb8e5b26d8e9cc2d73980d389168ad
#
_cell.length_a   1.000
_cell.length_b   1.000
_cell.length_c   1.000
_cell.angle_alpha   90.00
_cell.angle_beta   90.00
_cell.angle_gamma   90.00
#
_symmetry.space_group_name_H-M   'P 1'
#
loop_
_entity.id
_entity.type
_entity.pdbx_description
1 polymer ?
#
loop_
_entity_poly.entity_id
_entity_poly.type
_entity_poly.pdbx_seq_one_letter_code
_entity_poly.pdbx_strand_id
1 'polypeptide(L)'
;LENVGKDYNTFNMVYEGGSKLKQSGTILQIHTDQGIVGEYPEIGRAIGDVQTVAEYLIGKDALSRESIYNDMKRGLRHGAMLGVGVIDICLWDIAGKLYDEPLYRLLGGEKKPLPAYASTLHGDENGGLQTPEDFANFAEQCYEMGYRSFKVHGWGLARNDIKREIDNVLNLGRQFAGRMDLLIDPACEIKNFGDALKLGRACDEAEFFWWEDPYQDGG
;
A
#
# COMPACT_ATOMS: atom_id res chain seq x y z
N LEU A 1 3.60 0.91 -17.49
CA LEU A 1 4.04 -0.24 -16.73
C LEU A 1 4.15 -1.45 -17.63
N GLU A 2 5.19 -2.23 -17.50
CA GLU A 2 5.41 -3.48 -18.25
C GLU A 2 5.11 -4.68 -17.36
N ASN A 3 4.60 -5.76 -17.97
CA ASN A 3 4.19 -6.99 -17.28
C ASN A 3 3.13 -6.77 -16.20
N VAL A 4 2.27 -5.76 -16.36
CA VAL A 4 1.21 -5.43 -15.42
C VAL A 4 -0.11 -5.32 -16.18
N GLY A 5 -1.11 -6.01 -15.71
CA GLY A 5 -2.51 -5.94 -16.12
C GLY A 5 -3.42 -5.48 -14.99
N LYS A 6 -4.71 -5.70 -15.18
CA LYS A 6 -5.75 -5.48 -14.17
C LYS A 6 -6.43 -6.79 -13.82
N ASP A 7 -6.84 -6.94 -12.57
CA ASP A 7 -7.67 -8.07 -12.15
C ASP A 7 -9.06 -8.07 -12.81
N TYR A 8 -9.85 -9.09 -12.51
CA TYR A 8 -11.19 -9.29 -13.10
C TYR A 8 -12.18 -8.14 -12.85
N ASN A 9 -11.98 -7.38 -11.76
CA ASN A 9 -12.82 -6.23 -11.42
C ASN A 9 -12.19 -4.89 -11.78
N THR A 10 -11.00 -4.90 -12.36
CA THR A 10 -10.23 -3.74 -12.83
C THR A 10 -9.69 -2.80 -11.73
N PHE A 11 -9.80 -3.16 -10.47
CA PHE A 11 -9.35 -2.32 -9.36
C PHE A 11 -7.88 -2.54 -9.01
N ASN A 12 -7.44 -3.79 -8.97
CA ASN A 12 -6.07 -4.12 -8.57
C ASN A 12 -5.16 -4.31 -9.78
N MET A 13 -3.91 -3.96 -9.62
CA MET A 13 -2.87 -4.35 -10.55
C MET A 13 -2.44 -5.79 -10.26
N VAL A 14 -2.28 -6.57 -11.33
CA VAL A 14 -1.83 -7.95 -11.26
C VAL A 14 -0.65 -8.17 -12.19
N TYR A 15 0.17 -9.16 -11.91
CA TYR A 15 1.20 -9.56 -12.85
C TYR A 15 0.57 -10.19 -14.11
N GLU A 16 0.99 -9.70 -15.27
CA GLU A 16 0.56 -10.20 -16.58
C GLU A 16 1.71 -10.10 -17.57
N GLY A 17 2.45 -11.21 -17.75
CA GLY A 17 3.65 -11.27 -18.56
C GLY A 17 3.41 -10.80 -20.01
N GLY A 18 4.27 -9.91 -20.49
CA GLY A 18 4.20 -9.34 -21.85
C GLY A 18 3.17 -8.23 -22.04
N SER A 19 2.35 -7.92 -21.04
CA SER A 19 1.38 -6.83 -21.11
C SER A 19 2.02 -5.47 -20.92
N LYS A 20 1.31 -4.42 -21.36
CA LYS A 20 1.70 -3.01 -21.14
C LYS A 20 0.50 -2.23 -20.67
N LEU A 21 0.54 -1.73 -19.45
CA LEU A 21 -0.48 -0.85 -18.89
C LEU A 21 -0.06 0.61 -19.03
N LYS A 22 -0.84 1.40 -19.79
CA LYS A 22 -0.67 2.86 -19.80
C LYS A 22 -1.31 3.43 -18.54
N GLN A 23 -0.51 4.12 -17.75
CA GLN A 23 -0.99 4.84 -16.58
C GLN A 23 -0.80 6.34 -16.80
N SER A 24 -1.81 7.12 -16.41
CA SER A 24 -1.75 8.58 -16.35
C SER A 24 -2.03 9.01 -14.93
N GLY A 25 -1.31 10.01 -14.46
CA GLY A 25 -1.49 10.59 -13.13
C GLY A 25 -1.74 12.08 -13.21
N THR A 26 -2.29 12.66 -12.16
CA THR A 26 -2.46 14.10 -11.99
C THR A 26 -1.60 14.55 -10.83
N ILE A 27 -0.76 15.56 -11.06
CA ILE A 27 0.12 16.15 -10.05
C ILE A 27 -0.59 17.33 -9.41
N LEU A 28 -0.56 17.40 -8.08
CA LEU A 28 -0.92 18.61 -7.33
C LEU A 28 0.33 19.46 -7.15
N GLN A 29 0.23 20.74 -7.47
CA GLN A 29 1.24 21.73 -7.15
C GLN A 29 0.62 22.88 -6.36
N ILE A 30 1.24 23.27 -5.25
CA ILE A 30 0.90 24.45 -4.47
C ILE A 30 2.05 25.45 -4.61
N HIS A 31 1.77 26.56 -5.27
CA HIS A 31 2.74 27.64 -5.51
C HIS A 31 2.65 28.69 -4.41
N THR A 32 3.80 29.10 -3.88
CA THR A 32 3.91 30.20 -2.92
C THR A 32 4.35 31.49 -3.60
N ASP A 33 4.13 32.64 -2.93
CA ASP A 33 4.62 33.96 -3.36
C ASP A 33 6.16 34.09 -3.32
N GLN A 34 6.83 33.16 -2.58
CA GLN A 34 8.30 33.08 -2.53
C GLN A 34 8.91 32.17 -3.61
N GLY A 35 8.09 31.66 -4.54
CA GLY A 35 8.54 30.80 -5.63
C GLY A 35 8.82 29.35 -5.21
N ILE A 36 8.52 28.96 -3.98
CA ILE A 36 8.61 27.56 -3.53
C ILE A 36 7.34 26.85 -3.97
N VAL A 37 7.49 25.66 -4.53
CA VAL A 37 6.37 24.83 -4.99
C VAL A 37 6.35 23.52 -4.20
N GLY A 38 5.25 23.24 -3.53
CA GLY A 38 4.97 21.93 -2.91
C GLY A 38 4.27 21.01 -3.89
N GLU A 39 4.65 19.75 -3.93
CA GLU A 39 4.20 18.81 -4.95
C GLU A 39 3.75 17.49 -4.36
N TYR A 40 2.70 16.91 -4.98
CA TYR A 40 2.27 15.54 -4.75
C TYR A 40 1.97 14.85 -6.08
N PRO A 41 2.58 13.68 -6.37
CA PRO A 41 2.64 13.14 -7.73
C PRO A 41 1.37 12.45 -8.23
N GLU A 42 0.42 12.11 -7.36
CA GLU A 42 -0.78 11.36 -7.78
C GLU A 42 -1.98 11.68 -6.88
N ILE A 43 -2.82 12.60 -7.33
CA ILE A 43 -4.00 12.99 -6.53
C ILE A 43 -5.26 12.16 -6.87
N GLY A 44 -5.28 11.47 -7.99
CA GLY A 44 -6.31 10.52 -8.38
C GLY A 44 -7.71 10.78 -7.82
N ARG A 45 -8.10 9.98 -6.84
CA ARG A 45 -9.41 10.07 -6.17
C ARG A 45 -9.59 11.33 -5.31
N ALA A 46 -8.52 12.05 -4.98
CA ALA A 46 -8.57 13.27 -4.16
C ALA A 46 -8.92 14.53 -4.96
N ILE A 47 -9.01 14.48 -6.29
CA ILE A 47 -9.23 15.66 -7.16
C ILE A 47 -10.46 16.47 -6.71
N GLY A 48 -11.59 15.83 -6.43
CA GLY A 48 -12.82 16.50 -6.02
C GLY A 48 -12.67 17.25 -4.68
N ASP A 49 -12.00 16.63 -3.73
CA ASP A 49 -11.72 17.25 -2.43
C ASP A 49 -10.77 18.44 -2.57
N VAL A 50 -9.70 18.29 -3.37
CA VAL A 50 -8.74 19.36 -3.65
C VAL A 50 -9.45 20.57 -4.27
N GLN A 51 -10.29 20.35 -5.29
CA GLN A 51 -11.07 21.42 -5.94
C GLN A 51 -12.01 22.13 -4.95
N THR A 52 -12.59 21.37 -4.01
CA THR A 52 -13.51 21.93 -3.00
C THR A 52 -12.83 22.90 -2.04
N VAL A 53 -11.56 22.65 -1.70
CA VAL A 53 -10.83 23.48 -0.71
C VAL A 53 -9.78 24.39 -1.33
N ALA A 54 -9.57 24.33 -2.65
CA ALA A 54 -8.52 25.11 -3.33
C ALA A 54 -8.62 26.61 -3.07
N GLU A 55 -9.82 27.18 -3.16
CA GLU A 55 -10.05 28.61 -2.93
C GLU A 55 -9.71 29.02 -1.49
N TYR A 56 -9.98 28.16 -0.51
CA TYR A 56 -9.64 28.40 0.89
C TYR A 56 -8.14 28.56 1.11
N LEU A 57 -7.30 27.87 0.33
CA LEU A 57 -5.85 27.87 0.49
C LEU A 57 -5.21 29.17 -0.05
N ILE A 58 -5.89 29.92 -0.93
CA ILE A 58 -5.34 31.13 -1.54
C ILE A 58 -5.08 32.17 -0.48
N GLY A 59 -3.85 32.69 -0.43
CA GLY A 59 -3.42 33.71 0.53
C GLY A 59 -3.18 33.21 1.95
N LYS A 60 -3.21 31.90 2.18
CA LYS A 60 -2.85 31.33 3.48
C LYS A 60 -1.34 31.22 3.63
N ASP A 61 -0.86 31.34 4.86
CA ASP A 61 0.51 30.98 5.19
C ASP A 61 0.68 29.46 5.15
N ALA A 62 1.48 28.98 4.19
CA ALA A 62 1.73 27.55 3.99
C ALA A 62 2.37 26.84 5.20
N LEU A 63 2.96 27.59 6.13
CA LEU A 63 3.54 27.05 7.36
C LEU A 63 2.52 26.88 8.49
N SER A 64 1.34 27.48 8.36
CA SER A 64 0.22 27.30 9.32
C SER A 64 -0.50 25.96 9.13
N ARG A 65 0.28 24.88 8.94
CA ARG A 65 -0.21 23.55 8.55
C ARG A 65 -1.29 22.99 9.46
N GLU A 66 -1.12 23.10 10.77
CA GLU A 66 -2.08 22.58 11.76
C GLU A 66 -3.47 23.26 11.62
N SER A 67 -3.48 24.58 11.44
CA SER A 67 -4.72 25.32 11.21
C SER A 67 -5.38 24.91 9.89
N ILE A 68 -4.60 24.85 8.81
CA ILE A 68 -5.07 24.44 7.48
C ILE A 68 -5.63 23.02 7.53
N TYR A 69 -4.93 22.08 8.15
CA TYR A 69 -5.36 20.69 8.31
C TYR A 69 -6.73 20.60 9.02
N ASN A 70 -6.89 21.29 10.14
CA ASN A 70 -8.13 21.29 10.90
C ASN A 70 -9.30 21.91 10.14
N ASP A 71 -9.07 23.01 9.43
CA ASP A 71 -10.09 23.68 8.62
C ASP A 71 -10.51 22.81 7.43
N MET A 72 -9.55 22.18 6.75
CA MET A 72 -9.84 21.25 5.65
C MET A 72 -10.64 20.02 6.13
N LYS A 73 -10.26 19.43 7.26
CA LYS A 73 -11.04 18.31 7.86
C LYS A 73 -12.49 18.73 8.13
N ARG A 74 -12.69 19.93 8.63
CA ARG A 74 -14.03 20.46 8.86
C ARG A 74 -14.78 20.68 7.55
N GLY A 75 -14.13 21.24 6.54
CA GLY A 75 -14.72 21.49 5.22
C GLY A 75 -15.12 20.22 4.49
N LEU A 76 -14.30 19.18 4.59
CA LEU A 76 -14.46 17.90 3.88
C LEU A 76 -15.14 16.80 4.72
N ARG A 77 -15.67 17.12 5.91
CA ARG A 77 -16.20 16.13 6.86
C ARG A 77 -17.32 15.22 6.36
N HIS A 78 -17.96 15.59 5.25
CA HIS A 78 -19.04 14.81 4.64
C HIS A 78 -18.57 13.93 3.46
N GLY A 79 -17.27 13.94 3.17
CA GLY A 79 -16.64 13.15 2.10
C GLY A 79 -15.57 12.19 2.62
N ALA A 80 -14.80 11.64 1.71
CA ALA A 80 -13.70 10.72 2.02
C ALA A 80 -12.46 11.41 2.62
N MET A 81 -12.40 12.74 2.57
CA MET A 81 -11.30 13.58 3.09
C MET A 81 -9.91 13.25 2.51
N LEU A 82 -9.85 12.62 1.34
CA LEU A 82 -8.59 12.25 0.71
C LEU A 82 -7.73 13.49 0.36
N GLY A 83 -8.39 14.61 0.04
CA GLY A 83 -7.72 15.87 -0.26
C GLY A 83 -6.93 16.44 0.90
N VAL A 84 -7.30 16.13 2.15
CA VAL A 84 -6.57 16.60 3.34
C VAL A 84 -5.13 16.11 3.32
N GLY A 85 -4.92 14.81 3.12
CA GLY A 85 -3.60 14.20 3.11
C GLY A 85 -2.72 14.72 1.98
N VAL A 86 -3.24 14.77 0.75
CA VAL A 86 -2.42 15.19 -0.41
C VAL A 86 -2.02 16.67 -0.35
N ILE A 87 -2.88 17.54 0.20
CA ILE A 87 -2.55 18.95 0.43
C ILE A 87 -1.54 19.09 1.57
N ASP A 88 -1.74 18.37 2.69
CA ASP A 88 -0.82 18.42 3.82
C ASP A 88 0.59 18.00 3.43
N ILE A 89 0.73 16.95 2.60
CA ILE A 89 2.04 16.53 2.04
C ILE A 89 2.68 17.66 1.23
N CYS A 90 1.92 18.37 0.39
CA CYS A 90 2.46 19.53 -0.35
C CYS A 90 2.93 20.65 0.60
N LEU A 91 2.21 20.92 1.68
CA LEU A 91 2.60 21.93 2.68
C LEU A 91 3.87 21.51 3.44
N TRP A 92 4.03 20.23 3.73
CA TRP A 92 5.27 19.69 4.30
C TRP A 92 6.43 19.74 3.31
N ASP A 93 6.19 19.48 2.03
CA ASP A 93 7.20 19.62 0.97
C ASP A 93 7.69 21.08 0.83
N ILE A 94 6.76 22.05 0.90
CA ILE A 94 7.12 23.48 0.99
C ILE A 94 8.02 23.74 2.19
N ALA A 95 7.67 23.23 3.36
CA ALA A 95 8.48 23.43 4.57
C ALA A 95 9.88 22.82 4.43
N GLY A 96 9.98 21.59 3.91
CA GLY A 96 11.26 20.95 3.64
C GLY A 96 12.15 21.76 2.71
N LYS A 97 11.58 22.27 1.61
CA LYS A 97 12.27 23.12 0.65
C LYS A 97 12.67 24.48 1.23
N LEU A 98 11.79 25.09 2.04
CA LEU A 98 12.04 26.38 2.67
C LEU A 98 13.19 26.32 3.68
N TYR A 99 13.22 25.26 4.50
CA TYR A 99 14.23 25.12 5.54
C TYR A 99 15.50 24.36 5.08
N ASP A 100 15.51 23.90 3.81
CA ASP A 100 16.58 23.05 3.24
C ASP A 100 16.87 21.84 4.12
N GLU A 101 15.81 21.22 4.64
CA GLU A 101 15.91 20.07 5.55
C GLU A 101 14.98 18.93 5.11
N PRO A 102 15.45 17.69 5.21
CA PRO A 102 14.59 16.54 4.91
C PRO A 102 13.47 16.42 5.95
N LEU A 103 12.30 15.98 5.46
CA LEU A 103 11.08 15.94 6.25
C LEU A 103 11.22 15.16 7.56
N TYR A 104 11.97 14.05 7.56
CA TYR A 104 12.17 13.29 8.79
C TYR A 104 12.83 14.09 9.91
N ARG A 105 13.72 15.05 9.59
CA ARG A 105 14.33 15.97 10.59
C ARG A 105 13.33 16.99 11.09
N LEU A 106 12.53 17.58 10.20
CA LEU A 106 11.48 18.51 10.59
C LEU A 106 10.44 17.86 11.52
N LEU A 107 10.26 16.54 11.38
CA LEU A 107 9.39 15.74 12.24
C LEU A 107 10.10 15.19 13.50
N GLY A 108 11.35 15.58 13.74
CA GLY A 108 12.12 15.14 14.91
C GLY A 108 12.67 13.72 14.82
N GLY A 109 12.71 13.13 13.64
CA GLY A 109 13.27 11.81 13.38
C GLY A 109 14.76 11.83 13.07
N GLU A 110 15.33 10.66 12.93
CA GLU A 110 16.72 10.44 12.53
C GLU A 110 16.81 9.50 11.31
N LYS A 111 17.88 9.64 10.55
CA LYS A 111 18.15 8.74 9.42
C LYS A 111 18.59 7.38 9.94
N LYS A 112 17.84 6.34 9.60
CA LYS A 112 18.16 4.95 9.92
C LYS A 112 17.77 4.00 8.79
N PRO A 113 18.44 2.86 8.65
CA PRO A 113 17.95 1.78 7.79
C PRO A 113 16.57 1.32 8.26
N LEU A 114 15.67 1.09 7.32
CA LEU A 114 14.36 0.52 7.58
C LEU A 114 14.33 -0.91 7.06
N PRO A 115 13.82 -1.88 7.84
CA PRO A 115 13.59 -3.23 7.33
C PRO A 115 12.52 -3.19 6.24
N ALA A 116 12.70 -4.00 5.22
CA ALA A 116 11.73 -4.16 4.13
C ALA A 116 11.39 -5.63 3.95
N TYR A 117 10.15 -5.91 3.62
CA TYR A 117 9.73 -7.23 3.19
C TYR A 117 9.71 -7.32 1.65
N ALA A 118 9.99 -8.49 1.12
CA ALA A 118 9.66 -8.83 -0.26
C ALA A 118 8.17 -9.17 -0.33
N SER A 119 7.47 -8.66 -1.35
CA SER A 119 6.03 -8.88 -1.50
C SER A 119 5.71 -9.45 -2.87
N THR A 120 4.85 -10.46 -2.91
CA THR A 120 4.21 -10.90 -4.15
C THR A 120 3.09 -9.93 -4.54
N LEU A 121 2.56 -10.09 -5.75
CA LEU A 121 1.37 -9.37 -6.25
C LEU A 121 0.19 -10.33 -6.38
N HIS A 122 -1.00 -9.78 -6.57
CA HIS A 122 -2.13 -10.56 -7.06
C HIS A 122 -1.86 -11.06 -8.48
N GLY A 123 -2.35 -12.25 -8.80
CA GLY A 123 -2.16 -12.85 -10.12
C GLY A 123 -0.75 -13.37 -10.39
N ASP A 124 0.08 -13.55 -9.38
CA ASP A 124 1.45 -14.07 -9.51
C ASP A 124 1.48 -15.50 -10.10
N GLU A 125 0.35 -16.19 -10.15
CA GLU A 125 0.18 -17.44 -10.89
C GLU A 125 0.61 -17.32 -12.36
N ASN A 126 0.36 -16.17 -12.98
CA ASN A 126 0.83 -15.87 -14.34
C ASN A 126 2.37 -15.70 -14.41
N GLY A 127 2.99 -15.39 -13.29
CA GLY A 127 4.45 -15.28 -13.10
C GLY A 127 5.13 -16.57 -12.72
N GLY A 128 4.38 -17.69 -12.60
CA GLY A 128 4.92 -18.98 -12.27
C GLY A 128 4.70 -19.43 -10.83
N LEU A 129 4.05 -18.64 -9.97
CA LEU A 129 3.71 -19.01 -8.61
C LEU A 129 2.39 -19.79 -8.57
N GLN A 130 2.42 -21.03 -9.06
CA GLN A 130 1.22 -21.85 -9.25
C GLN A 130 0.96 -22.84 -8.11
N THR A 131 1.97 -23.14 -7.32
CA THR A 131 1.91 -24.11 -6.24
C THR A 131 2.50 -23.55 -4.94
N PRO A 132 2.21 -24.12 -3.77
CA PRO A 132 2.88 -23.73 -2.52
C PRO A 132 4.41 -23.86 -2.60
N GLU A 133 4.93 -24.81 -3.37
CA GLU A 133 6.37 -24.98 -3.54
C GLU A 133 6.99 -23.87 -4.39
N ASP A 134 6.27 -23.36 -5.39
CA ASP A 134 6.75 -22.20 -6.17
C ASP A 134 6.88 -20.95 -5.28
N PHE A 135 5.93 -20.73 -4.36
CA PHE A 135 6.04 -19.63 -3.38
C PHE A 135 7.22 -19.84 -2.42
N ALA A 136 7.45 -21.08 -1.96
CA ALA A 136 8.58 -21.39 -1.10
C ALA A 136 9.92 -21.17 -1.83
N ASN A 137 10.04 -21.61 -3.07
CA ASN A 137 11.22 -21.39 -3.90
C ASN A 137 11.47 -19.87 -4.13
N PHE A 138 10.42 -19.10 -4.32
CA PHE A 138 10.55 -17.65 -4.47
C PHE A 138 10.91 -16.97 -3.15
N ALA A 139 10.35 -17.40 -2.04
CA ALA A 139 10.74 -16.93 -0.72
C ALA A 139 12.22 -17.20 -0.41
N GLU A 140 12.76 -18.37 -0.81
CA GLU A 140 14.18 -18.68 -0.66
C GLU A 140 15.05 -17.72 -1.50
N GLN A 141 14.67 -17.44 -2.75
CA GLN A 141 15.37 -16.46 -3.57
C GLN A 141 15.38 -15.07 -2.90
N CYS A 142 14.24 -14.65 -2.33
CA CYS A 142 14.15 -13.39 -1.60
C CYS A 142 15.06 -13.40 -0.34
N TYR A 143 15.11 -14.53 0.37
CA TYR A 143 16.02 -14.70 1.50
C TYR A 143 17.49 -14.59 1.10
N GLU A 144 17.89 -15.23 0.00
CA GLU A 144 19.24 -15.13 -0.57
C GLU A 144 19.59 -13.71 -1.01
N MET A 145 18.62 -12.92 -1.50
CA MET A 145 18.77 -11.50 -1.82
C MET A 145 18.93 -10.60 -0.58
N GLY A 146 18.75 -11.16 0.63
CA GLY A 146 18.94 -10.45 1.89
C GLY A 146 17.66 -10.02 2.60
N TYR A 147 16.47 -10.28 2.05
CA TYR A 147 15.21 -10.02 2.76
C TYR A 147 15.07 -10.97 3.95
N ARG A 148 14.44 -10.45 5.01
CA ARG A 148 14.16 -11.23 6.24
C ARG A 148 12.67 -11.26 6.57
N SER A 149 11.86 -10.73 5.67
CA SER A 149 10.40 -10.77 5.75
C SER A 149 9.83 -11.00 4.35
N PHE A 150 8.78 -11.79 4.24
CA PHE A 150 8.15 -12.17 2.98
C PHE A 150 6.63 -12.08 3.08
N LYS A 151 5.99 -11.28 2.22
CA LYS A 151 4.55 -11.07 2.19
C LYS A 151 3.92 -11.74 0.98
N VAL A 152 2.90 -12.54 1.22
CA VAL A 152 2.12 -13.26 0.21
C VAL A 152 0.77 -12.58 0.03
N HIS A 153 0.37 -12.33 -1.23
CA HIS A 153 -1.00 -11.98 -1.56
C HIS A 153 -1.85 -13.20 -1.95
N GLY A 154 -1.20 -14.35 -2.15
CA GLY A 154 -1.85 -15.58 -2.59
C GLY A 154 -2.32 -15.55 -4.04
N TRP A 155 -3.22 -16.47 -4.39
CA TRP A 155 -3.73 -16.58 -5.75
C TRP A 155 -4.95 -15.72 -6.05
N GLY A 156 -5.40 -14.94 -5.07
CA GLY A 156 -6.63 -14.20 -5.16
C GLY A 156 -7.86 -15.10 -5.05
N LEU A 157 -8.83 -14.67 -4.26
CA LEU A 157 -10.01 -15.50 -3.95
C LEU A 157 -11.09 -15.45 -5.02
N ALA A 158 -10.82 -14.89 -6.20
CA ALA A 158 -11.70 -15.03 -7.35
C ALA A 158 -12.07 -16.51 -7.63
N ARG A 159 -11.25 -17.43 -7.16
CA ARG A 159 -11.46 -18.89 -7.27
C ARG A 159 -12.03 -19.54 -6.00
N ASN A 160 -12.22 -18.81 -4.91
CA ASN A 160 -12.74 -19.29 -3.62
C ASN A 160 -12.07 -20.61 -3.11
N ASP A 161 -10.80 -20.80 -3.38
CA ASP A 161 -10.06 -21.98 -2.93
C ASP A 161 -9.26 -21.68 -1.67
N ILE A 162 -9.98 -21.51 -0.57
CA ILE A 162 -9.37 -21.25 0.74
C ILE A 162 -8.42 -22.39 1.18
N LYS A 163 -8.67 -23.62 0.71
CA LYS A 163 -7.81 -24.75 1.03
C LYS A 163 -6.42 -24.56 0.42
N ARG A 164 -6.35 -24.11 -0.82
CA ARG A 164 -5.09 -23.84 -1.51
C ARG A 164 -4.27 -22.76 -0.80
N GLU A 165 -4.92 -21.69 -0.33
CA GLU A 165 -4.27 -20.66 0.45
C GLU A 165 -3.75 -21.19 1.80
N ILE A 166 -4.54 -22.01 2.50
CA ILE A 166 -4.12 -22.68 3.74
C ILE A 166 -2.89 -23.57 3.49
N ASP A 167 -2.93 -24.39 2.44
CA ASP A 167 -1.82 -25.27 2.08
C ASP A 167 -0.53 -24.46 1.81
N ASN A 168 -0.65 -23.27 1.19
CA ASN A 168 0.47 -22.36 0.95
C ASN A 168 1.03 -21.78 2.25
N VAL A 169 0.17 -21.26 3.11
CA VAL A 169 0.54 -20.70 4.42
C VAL A 169 1.29 -21.75 5.26
N LEU A 170 0.72 -22.96 5.37
CA LEU A 170 1.34 -24.04 6.12
C LEU A 170 2.67 -24.49 5.51
N ASN A 171 2.79 -24.49 4.17
CA ASN A 171 4.04 -24.85 3.51
C ASN A 171 5.14 -23.82 3.77
N LEU A 172 4.81 -22.53 3.67
CA LEU A 172 5.75 -21.44 3.98
C LEU A 172 6.17 -21.48 5.47
N GLY A 173 5.24 -21.68 6.39
CA GLY A 173 5.55 -21.80 7.81
C GLY A 173 6.54 -22.93 8.10
N ARG A 174 6.33 -24.13 7.52
CA ARG A 174 7.25 -25.26 7.70
C ARG A 174 8.68 -24.99 7.24
N GLN A 175 8.85 -24.15 6.19
CA GLN A 175 10.16 -23.91 5.59
C GLN A 175 10.85 -22.66 6.12
N PHE A 176 10.08 -21.65 6.53
CA PHE A 176 10.61 -20.32 6.83
C PHE A 176 10.31 -19.80 8.23
N ALA A 177 9.43 -20.43 9.02
CA ALA A 177 9.24 -20.00 10.41
C ALA A 177 10.58 -19.94 11.15
N GLY A 178 10.83 -18.83 11.86
CA GLY A 178 12.11 -18.56 12.52
C GLY A 178 13.28 -18.18 11.61
N ARG A 179 13.12 -18.21 10.27
CA ARG A 179 14.10 -17.70 9.29
C ARG A 179 13.70 -16.35 8.72
N MET A 180 12.41 -16.16 8.46
CA MET A 180 11.80 -14.94 7.94
C MET A 180 10.52 -14.65 8.71
N ASP A 181 10.20 -13.36 8.84
CA ASP A 181 8.85 -12.94 9.21
C ASP A 181 7.93 -13.18 8.02
N LEU A 182 6.94 -14.03 8.19
CA LEU A 182 5.96 -14.36 7.16
C LEU A 182 4.72 -13.48 7.32
N LEU A 183 4.21 -12.97 6.21
CA LEU A 183 3.07 -12.06 6.18
C LEU A 183 2.11 -12.49 5.08
N ILE A 184 0.81 -12.27 5.30
CA ILE A 184 -0.21 -12.54 4.29
C ILE A 184 -1.22 -11.40 4.20
N ASP A 185 -1.63 -11.11 2.97
CA ASP A 185 -2.58 -10.05 2.62
C ASP A 185 -3.56 -10.53 1.55
N PRO A 186 -4.73 -11.06 1.96
CA PRO A 186 -5.77 -11.47 1.02
C PRO A 186 -6.53 -10.30 0.37
N ALA A 187 -6.13 -9.04 0.61
CA ALA A 187 -6.70 -7.83 0.02
C ALA A 187 -8.24 -7.75 0.13
N CYS A 188 -8.79 -8.02 1.31
CA CYS A 188 -10.23 -7.99 1.60
C CYS A 188 -11.07 -8.98 0.75
N GLU A 189 -10.47 -9.98 0.11
CA GLU A 189 -11.21 -10.87 -0.81
C GLU A 189 -11.97 -12.00 -0.11
N ILE A 190 -11.69 -12.32 1.16
CA ILE A 190 -12.40 -13.35 1.91
C ILE A 190 -13.82 -12.90 2.23
N LYS A 191 -14.81 -13.60 1.68
CA LYS A 191 -16.22 -13.19 1.71
C LYS A 191 -17.01 -13.67 2.93
N ASN A 192 -16.51 -14.65 3.65
CA ASN A 192 -17.19 -15.20 4.81
C ASN A 192 -16.25 -15.42 5.99
N PHE A 193 -16.80 -15.22 7.18
CA PHE A 193 -16.04 -15.31 8.43
C PHE A 193 -15.46 -16.71 8.67
N GLY A 194 -16.16 -17.77 8.24
CA GLY A 194 -15.71 -19.14 8.42
C GLY A 194 -14.39 -19.44 7.71
N ASP A 195 -14.22 -18.94 6.49
CA ASP A 195 -12.98 -19.10 5.73
C ASP A 195 -11.88 -18.17 6.23
N ALA A 196 -12.22 -16.95 6.62
CA ALA A 196 -11.28 -16.06 7.29
C ALA A 196 -10.72 -16.74 8.57
N LEU A 197 -11.58 -17.32 9.41
CA LEU A 197 -11.16 -18.01 10.63
C LEU A 197 -10.26 -19.24 10.34
N LYS A 198 -10.55 -20.00 9.29
CA LYS A 198 -9.71 -21.15 8.91
C LYS A 198 -8.31 -20.70 8.50
N LEU A 199 -8.22 -19.66 7.66
CA LEU A 199 -6.94 -19.12 7.23
C LEU A 199 -6.16 -18.52 8.40
N GLY A 200 -6.82 -17.75 9.29
CA GLY A 200 -6.18 -17.19 10.47
C GLY A 200 -5.60 -18.26 11.41
N ARG A 201 -6.31 -19.40 11.59
CA ARG A 201 -5.77 -20.51 12.37
C ARG A 201 -4.55 -21.17 11.70
N ALA A 202 -4.55 -21.24 10.37
CA ALA A 202 -3.37 -21.71 9.64
C ALA A 202 -2.19 -20.73 9.77
N CYS A 203 -2.46 -19.42 9.79
CA CYS A 203 -1.44 -18.41 10.05
C CYS A 203 -0.85 -18.56 11.47
N ASP A 204 -1.68 -18.78 12.48
CA ASP A 204 -1.23 -19.04 13.86
C ASP A 204 -0.34 -20.30 13.91
N GLU A 205 -0.77 -21.41 13.29
CA GLU A 205 -0.02 -22.66 13.23
C GLU A 205 1.31 -22.51 12.49
N ALA A 206 1.33 -21.69 11.44
CA ALA A 206 2.50 -21.42 10.59
C ALA A 206 3.40 -20.29 11.11
N GLU A 207 3.11 -19.73 12.27
CA GLU A 207 3.87 -18.64 12.91
C GLU A 207 3.99 -17.40 12.01
N PHE A 208 2.93 -17.04 11.27
CA PHE A 208 2.90 -15.80 10.49
C PHE A 208 2.93 -14.58 11.41
N PHE A 209 3.76 -13.59 11.05
CA PHE A 209 3.97 -12.39 11.85
C PHE A 209 2.75 -11.46 11.81
N TRP A 210 2.10 -11.30 10.63
CA TRP A 210 0.81 -10.63 10.55
C TRP A 210 -0.08 -11.18 9.42
N TRP A 211 -1.36 -10.88 9.57
CA TRP A 211 -2.41 -11.15 8.61
C TRP A 211 -3.15 -9.84 8.31
N GLU A 212 -2.91 -9.27 7.13
CA GLU A 212 -3.43 -8.00 6.65
C GLU A 212 -4.74 -8.21 5.91
N ASP A 213 -5.65 -7.24 5.98
CA ASP A 213 -6.92 -7.19 5.25
C ASP A 213 -7.65 -8.55 5.17
N PRO A 214 -7.92 -9.18 6.31
CA PRO A 214 -8.30 -10.59 6.37
C PRO A 214 -9.72 -10.88 5.90
N TYR A 215 -10.55 -9.85 5.72
CA TYR A 215 -11.96 -10.01 5.48
C TYR A 215 -12.51 -8.86 4.61
N GLN A 216 -13.67 -9.09 3.98
CA GLN A 216 -14.31 -8.09 3.14
C GLN A 216 -14.61 -6.80 3.91
N ASP A 217 -14.31 -5.64 3.29
CA ASP A 217 -14.62 -4.32 3.85
C ASP A 217 -16.09 -4.18 4.25
N GLY A 218 -16.32 -3.64 5.45
CA GLY A 218 -17.65 -3.46 6.00
C GLY A 218 -18.29 -4.72 6.56
N GLY A 219 -17.51 -5.79 6.70
CA GLY A 219 -17.93 -7.05 7.32
C GLY A 219 -17.81 -7.07 8.85
#